data_9de0bca825c9641d93fcdcddb4a880ad
#
_entry.id   9de0bca825c9641d93fcdcddb4a880ad
#
_cell.length_a   1.000
_cell.length_b   1.000
_cell.length_c   1.000
_cell.angle_alpha   90.00
_cell.angle_beta   90.00
_cell.angle_gamma   90.00
#
_symmetry.space_group_name_H-M   'P 1'
#
loop_
_entity.id
_entity.type
_entity.pdbx_description
1 polymer ?
#
loop_
_entity_poly.entity_id
_entity_poly.type
_entity_poly.pdbx_seq_one_letter_code
_entity_poly.pdbx_strand_id
1 'polypeptide(L)' 'MEYIAQLRLKLARELLRDTDKSVADIAFECGYHNLSNFNRQFRSAGGCSPKEYRSRCTDSDQAVQND' A
#
# COMPACT_ATOMS: atom_id res chain seq x y z
N MET A 1 -16.95 8.10 5.93
CA MET A 1 -15.81 8.55 5.59
C MET A 1 -14.69 7.68 5.84
N GLU A 2 -14.43 7.26 7.04
CA GLU A 2 -13.37 6.35 7.27
C GLU A 2 -13.62 5.03 6.62
N TYR A 3 -14.88 4.66 6.49
CA TYR A 3 -15.23 3.40 5.88
C TYR A 3 -14.71 3.31 4.44
N ILE A 4 -14.90 4.39 3.67
CA ILE A 4 -14.45 4.37 2.29
C ILE A 4 -12.94 4.36 2.22
N ALA A 5 -12.28 5.12 3.07
CA ALA A 5 -10.83 5.15 3.07
C ALA A 5 -10.27 3.79 3.42
N GLN A 6 -10.88 3.09 4.36
CA GLN A 6 -10.41 1.77 4.74
C GLN A 6 -10.58 0.78 3.61
N LEU A 7 -11.67 0.88 2.85
CA LEU A 7 -11.86 -0.01 1.73
C LEU A 7 -10.82 0.24 0.65
N ARG A 8 -10.51 1.50 0.38
CA ARG A 8 -9.51 1.83 -0.61
C ARG A 8 -8.15 1.31 -0.19
N LEU A 9 -7.82 1.46 1.08
CA LEU A 9 -6.53 1.00 1.56
C LEU A 9 -6.45 -0.51 1.59
N LYS A 10 -7.55 -1.17 1.87
CA LYS A 10 -7.57 -2.63 1.84
C LYS A 10 -7.29 -3.11 0.42
N LEU A 11 -7.95 -2.51 -0.56
CA LEU A 11 -7.72 -2.87 -1.96
C LEU A 11 -6.28 -2.60 -2.33
N ALA A 12 -5.74 -1.47 -1.89
CA ALA A 12 -4.36 -1.13 -2.19
C ALA A 12 -3.40 -2.18 -1.64
N ARG A 13 -3.64 -2.64 -0.42
CA ARG A 13 -2.78 -3.65 0.16
C ARG A 13 -2.84 -4.94 -0.64
N GLU A 14 -4.02 -5.31 -1.09
CA GLU A 14 -4.16 -6.52 -1.87
C GLU A 14 -3.44 -6.41 -3.21
N LEU A 15 -3.55 -5.26 -3.85
CA LEU A 15 -2.88 -5.05 -5.12
C LEU A 15 -1.36 -5.02 -4.95
N LEU A 16 -0.90 -4.41 -3.87
CA LEU A 16 0.53 -4.37 -3.63
C LEU A 16 1.09 -5.76 -3.40
N ARG A 17 0.33 -6.60 -2.74
CA ARG A 17 0.79 -7.94 -2.44
C ARG A 17 0.64 -8.88 -3.63
N ASP A 18 -0.46 -8.78 -4.36
CA ASP A 18 -0.81 -9.78 -5.36
C ASP A 18 -0.45 -9.42 -6.79
N THR A 19 -0.06 -8.20 -7.06
CA THR A 19 0.23 -7.79 -8.43
C THR A 19 1.54 -7.06 -8.49
N ASP A 20 2.04 -6.84 -9.71
CA ASP A 20 3.26 -6.09 -9.93
C ASP A 20 2.98 -4.66 -10.33
N LYS A 21 1.75 -4.19 -10.18
CA LYS A 21 1.43 -2.82 -10.55
C LYS A 21 2.25 -1.85 -9.73
N SER A 22 2.58 -0.72 -10.33
CA SER A 22 3.35 0.28 -9.62
C SER A 22 2.49 0.90 -8.53
N VAL A 23 3.12 1.52 -7.55
CA VAL A 23 2.40 2.17 -6.48
C VAL A 23 1.48 3.25 -7.03
N ALA A 24 1.96 3.98 -8.05
CA ALA A 24 1.14 5.03 -8.66
C ALA A 24 -0.09 4.44 -9.31
N ASP A 25 0.06 3.34 -10.04
CA ASP A 25 -1.07 2.71 -10.68
C ASP A 25 -2.09 2.25 -9.65
N ILE A 26 -1.62 1.67 -8.57
CA ILE A 26 -2.49 1.20 -7.52
C ILE A 26 -3.25 2.35 -6.89
N ALA A 27 -2.56 3.47 -6.66
CA ALA A 27 -3.19 4.63 -6.07
C ALA A 27 -4.36 5.10 -6.93
N PHE A 28 -4.15 5.18 -8.24
CA PHE A 28 -5.19 5.65 -9.13
C PHE A 28 -6.33 4.63 -9.22
N GLU A 29 -6.02 3.35 -9.19
CA GLU A 29 -7.07 2.35 -9.23
C GLU A 29 -7.91 2.39 -7.97
N CYS A 30 -7.32 2.78 -6.85
CA CYS A 30 -8.06 2.87 -5.61
C CYS A 30 -8.84 4.18 -5.48
N GLY A 31 -8.73 5.05 -6.46
CA GLY A 31 -9.51 6.26 -6.44
C GLY A 31 -8.80 7.49 -5.92
N TYR A 32 -7.51 7.43 -5.73
CA TYR A 32 -6.76 8.59 -5.27
C TYR A 32 -6.34 9.42 -6.47
N HIS A 33 -6.36 10.74 -6.29
CA HIS A 33 -6.01 11.62 -7.39
C HIS A 33 -4.53 11.91 -7.45
N ASN A 34 -3.82 11.78 -6.36
CA ASN A 34 -2.38 11.96 -6.43
C ASN A 34 -1.70 11.01 -5.48
N LEU A 35 -0.46 10.73 -5.81
CA LEU A 35 0.31 9.74 -5.11
C LEU A 35 0.66 10.17 -3.70
N SER A 36 0.92 11.46 -3.50
CA SER A 36 1.28 11.94 -2.19
C SER A 36 0.19 11.71 -1.18
N ASN A 37 -1.05 11.96 -1.57
CA ASN A 37 -2.16 11.75 -0.69
C ASN A 37 -2.32 10.27 -0.37
N PHE A 38 -2.16 9.43 -1.39
CA PHE A 38 -2.24 8.00 -1.20
C PHE A 38 -1.17 7.53 -0.22
N ASN A 39 0.05 7.96 -0.41
CA ASN A 39 1.15 7.56 0.45
C ASN A 39 0.89 7.98 1.89
N ARG A 40 0.42 9.20 2.08
CA ARG A 40 0.18 9.70 3.41
C ARG A 40 -0.89 8.88 4.11
N GLN A 41 -1.99 8.61 3.41
CA GLN A 41 -3.07 7.88 4.03
C GLN A 41 -2.71 6.43 4.29
N PHE A 42 -1.99 5.83 3.37
CA PHE A 42 -1.57 4.45 3.54
C PHE A 42 -0.65 4.34 4.75
N ARG A 43 0.28 5.26 4.87
CA ARG A 43 1.21 5.21 5.99
C ARG A 43 0.50 5.48 7.31
N SER A 44 -0.44 6.40 7.31
CA SER A 44 -1.17 6.72 8.51
C SER A 44 -1.99 5.52 9.01
N ALA A 45 -2.59 4.79 8.10
CA ALA A 45 -3.42 3.67 8.47
C ALA A 45 -2.62 2.40 8.74
N GLY A 46 -1.55 2.21 7.99
CA GLY A 46 -0.83 0.95 8.09
C GLY A 46 0.52 1.00 8.75
N GLY A 47 1.00 2.17 9.08
CA GLY A 47 2.27 2.30 9.76
C GLY A 47 3.48 2.29 8.84
N CYS A 48 3.31 2.03 7.56
CA CYS A 48 4.44 2.06 6.64
C CYS A 48 3.94 2.49 5.27
N SER A 49 4.86 2.91 4.43
CA SER A 49 4.50 3.39 3.10
C SER A 49 4.10 2.22 2.21
N PRO A 50 3.40 2.48 1.11
CA PRO A 50 3.05 1.40 0.19
C PRO A 50 4.27 0.67 -0.35
N LYS A 51 5.36 1.39 -0.58
CA LYS A 51 6.56 0.77 -1.09
C LYS A 51 7.15 -0.16 -0.05
N GLU A 52 7.17 0.27 1.20
CA GLU A 52 7.67 -0.56 2.27
C GLU A 52 6.80 -1.78 2.47
N TYR A 53 5.51 -1.60 2.36
CA TYR A 53 4.59 -2.71 2.52
C TYR A 53 4.85 -3.77 1.45
N ARG A 54 5.01 -3.36 0.21
CA ARG A 54 5.28 -4.29 -0.87
C ARG A 54 6.60 -5.02 -0.66
N SER A 55 7.60 -4.27 -0.21
CA SER A 55 8.90 -4.86 0.03
C SER A 55 8.79 -5.94 1.11
N ARG A 56 8.03 -5.68 2.15
CA ARG A 56 7.87 -6.66 3.19
C ARG A 56 7.15 -7.91 2.69
N CYS A 57 6.18 -7.72 1.83
CA CYS A 57 5.44 -8.85 1.30
C CYS A 57 6.29 -9.70 0.39
N THR A 58 7.09 -9.07 -0.45
CA THR A 58 7.91 -9.82 -1.39
C THR A 58 9.12 -10.42 -0.70
N ASP A 59 9.59 -9.77 0.35
CA ASP A 59 10.75 -10.24 1.04
C ASP A 59 10.41 -11.01 2.27
N SER A 60 9.25 -11.59 2.32
CA SER A 60 8.82 -12.24 3.53
C SER A 60 9.78 -13.31 3.97
N ASP A 61 10.41 -13.94 3.06
CA ASP A 61 11.37 -14.95 3.39
C ASP A 61 12.58 -14.37 3.99
N GLN A 62 12.93 -13.15 3.60
CA GLN A 62 14.11 -12.53 4.06
C GLN A 62 13.85 -11.58 5.14
N ALA A 63 12.65 -11.34 5.41
CA ALA A 63 12.30 -10.37 6.38
C ALA A 63 12.87 -10.67 7.70
N VAL A 64 13.23 -11.83 7.84
CA VAL A 64 13.82 -12.21 8.99
C VAL A 64 14.91 -11.34 9.34
N GLN A 65 15.62 -10.98 8.43
CA GLN A 65 16.67 -10.23 8.71
C GLN A 65 16.40 -8.93 9.20
N ASN A 66 15.60 -8.45 9.15
CA ASN A 66 15.44 -7.25 9.53
C ASN A 66 15.31 -6.95 10.71
N ASP A 67 15.46 -7.16 10.92
CA ASP A 67 15.44 -6.77 11.87
C ASP A 67 15.64 -6.56 12.30
#